data_184c1dcf4a7620845e757ff4122c22a7
#
_entry.id   184c1dcf4a7620845e757ff4122c22a7
#
_cell.length_a   1.000
_cell.length_b   1.000
_cell.length_c   1.000
_cell.angle_alpha   90.00
_cell.angle_beta   90.00
_cell.angle_gamma   90.00
#
_symmetry.space_group_name_H-M   'P 1'
#
loop_
_entity.id
_entity.type
_entity.pdbx_description
1 polymer ?
#
loop_
_entity_poly.entity_id
_entity_poly.type
_entity_poly.pdbx_seq_one_letter_code
_entity_poly.pdbx_strand_id
1 'polypeptide(L)'
;IGDRSVLIIGQEKGEDLNSRIERNFGMMRPEGYRKCIRLMKLADRFQIPVISFIDTPGAYPGIGAEQRGQASAIANSIECCMSLTVPNISIIIGEGGSGGAIALASSNKVIMLENSIYSVISPEGCASILWRDPSKSLQAAEAMKLTAKDLLKLKIIDEVIPEPLGGAHRDPEACLLYTSDA
;
A
#
# COMPACT_ATOMS: atom_id res chain seq x y z
N ILE A 1 15.15 12.95 5.55
CA ILE A 1 14.69 13.93 4.55
C ILE A 1 15.08 15.30 5.08
N GLY A 2 15.83 16.06 4.30
CA GLY A 2 16.50 17.24 4.83
C GLY A 2 17.38 16.85 6.04
N ASP A 3 17.28 17.57 7.13
CA ASP A 3 18.05 17.32 8.36
C ASP A 3 17.26 16.43 9.37
N ARG A 4 16.15 15.85 8.97
CA ARG A 4 15.30 15.03 9.84
C ARG A 4 15.44 13.55 9.57
N SER A 5 15.57 12.76 10.62
CA SER A 5 15.47 11.30 10.53
C SER A 5 14.01 10.92 10.28
N VAL A 6 13.79 10.00 9.35
CA VAL A 6 12.47 9.39 9.07
C VAL A 6 12.62 7.88 9.00
N LEU A 7 11.61 7.15 9.40
CA LEU A 7 11.52 5.72 9.15
C LEU A 7 10.82 5.51 7.80
N ILE A 8 11.49 4.83 6.88
CA ILE A 8 10.90 4.42 5.61
C ILE A 8 10.59 2.93 5.65
N ILE A 9 9.36 2.58 5.32
CA ILE A 9 8.87 1.21 5.16
C ILE A 9 8.39 1.07 3.72
N GLY A 10 8.72 -0.03 3.06
CA GLY A 10 8.24 -0.30 1.70
C GLY A 10 8.09 -1.78 1.42
N GLN A 11 7.18 -2.10 0.52
CA GLN A 11 7.02 -3.44 -0.02
C GLN A 11 7.89 -3.57 -1.27
N GLU A 12 8.75 -4.57 -1.28
CA GLU A 12 9.63 -4.87 -2.41
C GLU A 12 8.92 -5.86 -3.34
N LYS A 13 8.61 -5.42 -4.55
CA LYS A 13 7.89 -6.23 -5.55
C LYS A 13 8.81 -6.99 -6.49
N GLY A 14 10.02 -6.48 -6.69
CA GLY A 14 10.98 -6.96 -7.67
C GLY A 14 10.83 -6.32 -9.06
N GLU A 15 11.93 -6.30 -9.81
CA GLU A 15 12.02 -5.64 -11.12
C GLU A 15 11.74 -6.59 -12.29
N ASP A 16 12.19 -7.84 -12.19
CA ASP A 16 12.00 -8.89 -13.17
C ASP A 16 11.19 -10.07 -12.60
N LEU A 17 10.84 -11.04 -13.46
CA LEU A 17 10.01 -12.18 -13.06
C LEU A 17 10.62 -13.01 -11.92
N ASN A 18 11.93 -13.24 -11.93
CA ASN A 18 12.59 -14.06 -10.93
C ASN A 18 12.60 -13.35 -9.57
N SER A 19 12.98 -12.08 -9.53
CA SER A 19 12.95 -11.27 -8.31
C SER A 19 11.53 -11.09 -7.78
N ARG A 20 10.51 -10.95 -8.66
CA ARG A 20 9.10 -10.90 -8.25
C ARG A 20 8.64 -12.19 -7.60
N ILE A 21 9.01 -13.35 -8.13
CA ILE A 21 8.70 -14.65 -7.51
C ILE A 21 9.37 -14.75 -6.13
N GLU A 22 10.65 -14.40 -6.03
CA GLU A 22 11.39 -14.40 -4.77
C GLU A 22 10.75 -13.49 -3.71
N ARG A 23 10.26 -12.32 -4.12
CA ARG A 23 9.61 -11.30 -3.27
C ARG A 23 8.10 -11.53 -3.09
N ASN A 24 7.56 -12.67 -3.54
CA ASN A 24 6.13 -12.96 -3.54
C ASN A 24 5.29 -11.83 -4.18
N PHE A 25 5.79 -11.17 -5.23
CA PHE A 25 5.11 -10.05 -5.90
C PHE A 25 4.76 -8.87 -4.97
N GLY A 26 5.55 -8.64 -3.94
CA GLY A 26 5.27 -7.61 -2.93
C GLY A 26 4.28 -8.04 -1.84
N MET A 27 3.76 -9.28 -1.90
CA MET A 27 2.82 -9.79 -0.91
C MET A 27 3.56 -10.20 0.37
N MET A 28 3.34 -9.45 1.44
CA MET A 28 3.97 -9.74 2.74
C MET A 28 3.36 -10.99 3.40
N ARG A 29 4.25 -11.77 4.01
CA ARG A 29 3.91 -12.82 4.98
C ARG A 29 3.74 -12.22 6.37
N PRO A 30 3.18 -12.94 7.38
CA PRO A 30 2.96 -12.41 8.73
C PRO A 30 4.20 -11.78 9.37
N GLU A 31 5.37 -12.31 9.06
CA GLU A 31 6.66 -11.84 9.56
C GLU A 31 6.98 -10.41 9.07
N GLY A 32 6.57 -10.07 7.84
CA GLY A 32 6.72 -8.73 7.28
C GLY A 32 5.94 -7.69 8.08
N TYR A 33 4.66 -7.95 8.35
CA TYR A 33 3.82 -7.06 9.18
C TYR A 33 4.36 -6.91 10.59
N ARG A 34 4.79 -8.01 11.23
CA ARG A 34 5.42 -7.98 12.56
C ARG A 34 6.71 -7.17 12.56
N LYS A 35 7.51 -7.24 11.49
CA LYS A 35 8.70 -6.40 11.32
C LYS A 35 8.32 -4.93 11.23
N CYS A 36 7.29 -4.58 10.43
CA CYS A 36 6.80 -3.21 10.32
C CYS A 36 6.32 -2.69 11.69
N ILE A 37 5.50 -3.44 12.41
CA ILE A 37 5.03 -3.09 13.76
C ILE A 37 6.21 -2.80 14.69
N ARG A 38 7.21 -3.66 14.71
CA ARG A 38 8.41 -3.46 15.55
C ARG A 38 9.14 -2.17 15.21
N LEU A 39 9.28 -1.87 13.92
CA LEU A 39 9.97 -0.67 13.46
C LEU A 39 9.13 0.60 13.71
N MET A 40 7.83 0.55 13.51
CA MET A 40 6.91 1.66 13.81
C MET A 40 6.91 2.00 15.30
N LYS A 41 6.84 1.01 16.18
CA LYS A 41 6.96 1.22 17.63
C LYS A 41 8.31 1.81 18.04
N LEU A 42 9.39 1.44 17.33
CA LEU A 42 10.70 2.03 17.55
C LEU A 42 10.73 3.49 17.12
N ALA A 43 10.18 3.81 15.93
CA ALA A 43 10.07 5.17 15.43
C ALA A 43 9.25 6.05 16.38
N ASP A 44 8.12 5.56 16.85
CA ASP A 44 7.25 6.25 17.80
C ASP A 44 7.99 6.56 19.12
N ARG A 45 8.72 5.58 19.66
CA ARG A 45 9.54 5.77 20.86
C ARG A 45 10.62 6.85 20.70
N PHE A 46 11.22 6.96 19.52
CA PHE A 46 12.26 7.95 19.21
C PHE A 46 11.73 9.21 18.58
N GLN A 47 10.41 9.37 18.49
CA GLN A 47 9.73 10.52 17.88
C GLN A 47 10.17 10.77 16.44
N ILE A 48 10.31 9.69 15.67
CA ILE A 48 10.71 9.68 14.25
C ILE A 48 9.45 9.50 13.39
N PRO A 49 9.14 10.40 12.45
CA PRO A 49 8.04 10.23 11.51
C PRO A 49 8.18 8.96 10.65
N VAL A 50 7.05 8.42 10.23
CA VAL A 50 6.99 7.18 9.43
C VAL A 50 6.45 7.49 8.04
N ILE A 51 7.13 6.99 7.00
CA ILE A 51 6.67 7.00 5.62
C ILE A 51 6.59 5.57 5.11
N SER A 52 5.42 5.19 4.59
CA SER A 52 5.17 3.86 4.03
C SER A 52 4.93 3.94 2.52
N PHE A 53 5.76 3.26 1.74
CA PHE A 53 5.53 3.08 0.30
C PHE A 53 4.81 1.76 0.05
N ILE A 54 3.68 1.81 -0.64
CA ILE A 54 2.79 0.67 -0.82
C ILE A 54 2.74 0.29 -2.30
N ASP A 55 3.18 -0.93 -2.59
CA ASP A 55 3.03 -1.59 -3.89
C ASP A 55 2.86 -3.10 -3.70
N THR A 56 1.62 -3.52 -3.52
CA THR A 56 1.27 -4.93 -3.30
C THR A 56 -0.12 -5.25 -3.86
N PRO A 57 -0.30 -6.39 -4.52
CA PRO A 57 -1.63 -6.86 -4.89
C PRO A 57 -2.46 -7.37 -3.68
N GLY A 58 -1.83 -7.55 -2.52
CA GLY A 58 -2.50 -8.02 -1.31
C GLY A 58 -1.55 -8.66 -0.30
N ALA A 59 -2.13 -9.30 0.71
CA ALA A 59 -1.38 -10.13 1.64
C ALA A 59 -1.10 -11.51 1.02
N TYR A 60 0.02 -12.13 1.36
CA TYR A 60 0.36 -13.47 0.86
C TYR A 60 -0.69 -14.52 1.27
N PRO A 61 -1.34 -15.22 0.33
CA PRO A 61 -2.51 -16.09 0.60
C PRO A 61 -2.14 -17.53 0.91
N GLY A 62 -0.88 -17.86 1.12
CA GLY A 62 -0.42 -19.23 1.32
C GLY A 62 -0.82 -19.82 2.67
N ILE A 63 -1.07 -21.14 2.73
CA ILE A 63 -1.43 -21.89 3.95
C ILE A 63 -0.46 -21.60 5.10
N GLY A 64 0.85 -21.58 4.83
CA GLY A 64 1.85 -21.27 5.84
C GLY A 64 1.75 -19.86 6.41
N ALA A 65 1.23 -18.88 5.68
CA ALA A 65 0.96 -17.55 6.21
C ALA A 65 -0.27 -17.59 7.13
N GLU A 66 -1.32 -18.29 6.73
CA GLU A 66 -2.53 -18.46 7.53
C GLU A 66 -2.22 -19.13 8.87
N GLN A 67 -1.49 -20.24 8.85
CA GLN A 67 -1.05 -20.95 10.05
C GLN A 67 -0.23 -20.11 11.02
N ARG A 68 0.51 -19.13 10.50
CA ARG A 68 1.30 -18.18 11.30
C ARG A 68 0.58 -16.89 11.63
N GLY A 69 -0.74 -16.84 11.40
CA GLY A 69 -1.61 -15.76 11.84
C GLY A 69 -1.54 -14.51 10.93
N GLN A 70 -1.71 -14.68 9.62
CA GLN A 70 -1.72 -13.60 8.63
C GLN A 70 -2.75 -12.51 8.98
N ALA A 71 -4.00 -12.91 9.24
CA ALA A 71 -5.07 -11.97 9.58
C ALA A 71 -4.76 -11.18 10.87
N SER A 72 -4.26 -11.86 11.90
CA SER A 72 -3.84 -11.21 13.15
C SER A 72 -2.68 -10.25 12.95
N ALA A 73 -1.70 -10.61 12.12
CA ALA A 73 -0.55 -9.74 11.82
C ALA A 73 -0.99 -8.46 11.09
N ILE A 74 -1.93 -8.56 10.14
CA ILE A 74 -2.55 -7.43 9.45
C ILE A 74 -3.30 -6.53 10.43
N ALA A 75 -4.20 -7.11 11.24
CA ALA A 75 -4.99 -6.36 12.21
C ALA A 75 -4.10 -5.60 13.21
N ASN A 76 -3.08 -6.25 13.76
CA ASN A 76 -2.12 -5.61 14.67
C ASN A 76 -1.29 -4.51 13.97
N SER A 77 -1.03 -4.63 12.66
CA SER A 77 -0.35 -3.57 11.90
C SER A 77 -1.24 -2.34 11.75
N ILE A 78 -2.52 -2.53 11.43
CA ILE A 78 -3.51 -1.45 11.37
C ILE A 78 -3.60 -0.74 12.73
N GLU A 79 -3.78 -1.49 13.81
CA GLU A 79 -3.83 -0.95 15.17
C GLU A 79 -2.57 -0.16 15.51
N CYS A 80 -1.39 -0.69 15.15
CA CYS A 80 -0.12 0.00 15.37
C CYS A 80 -0.05 1.32 14.58
N CYS A 81 -0.41 1.33 13.29
CA CYS A 81 -0.44 2.55 12.49
C CYS A 81 -1.34 3.63 13.10
N MET A 82 -2.52 3.23 13.56
CA MET A 82 -3.50 4.15 14.15
C MET A 82 -3.12 4.63 15.55
N SER A 83 -2.27 3.91 16.25
CA SER A 83 -1.82 4.25 17.62
C SER A 83 -0.54 5.08 17.67
N LEU A 84 0.13 5.31 16.55
CA LEU A 84 1.35 6.12 16.50
C LEU A 84 1.07 7.56 16.95
N THR A 85 1.96 8.09 17.78
CA THR A 85 1.93 9.49 18.23
C THR A 85 2.76 10.40 17.33
N VAL A 86 3.59 9.83 16.46
CA VAL A 86 4.38 10.54 15.45
C VAL A 86 3.60 10.63 14.13
N PRO A 87 3.87 11.64 13.29
CA PRO A 87 3.29 11.70 11.95
C PRO A 87 3.58 10.44 11.16
N ASN A 88 2.56 9.89 10.51
CA ASN A 88 2.71 8.78 9.58
C ASN A 88 1.98 9.07 8.26
N ILE A 89 2.67 8.82 7.16
CA ILE A 89 2.18 9.04 5.80
C ILE A 89 2.32 7.75 5.02
N SER A 90 1.31 7.43 4.24
CA SER A 90 1.35 6.29 3.31
C SER A 90 1.21 6.77 1.88
N ILE A 91 2.06 6.26 1.00
CA ILE A 91 2.10 6.61 -0.41
C ILE A 91 1.89 5.34 -1.22
N ILE A 92 0.79 5.28 -1.96
CA ILE A 92 0.49 4.17 -2.86
C ILE A 92 1.14 4.48 -4.20
N ILE A 93 2.19 3.70 -4.55
CA ILE A 93 3.03 3.96 -5.71
C ILE A 93 2.72 3.07 -6.92
N GLY A 94 1.84 2.09 -6.74
CA GLY A 94 1.42 1.16 -7.79
C GLY A 94 0.11 0.48 -7.41
N GLU A 95 0.18 -0.74 -6.90
CA GLU A 95 -1.01 -1.45 -6.43
C GLU A 95 -1.17 -1.31 -4.91
N GLY A 96 -2.31 -0.79 -4.49
CA GLY A 96 -2.76 -0.81 -3.10
C GLY A 96 -3.82 -1.90 -2.89
N GLY A 97 -3.40 -3.17 -2.77
CA GLY A 97 -4.31 -4.30 -2.74
C GLY A 97 -4.71 -4.73 -1.32
N SER A 98 -6.02 -4.72 -1.05
CA SER A 98 -6.68 -5.41 0.07
C SER A 98 -6.02 -5.19 1.45
N GLY A 99 -6.06 -6.20 2.31
CA GLY A 99 -5.45 -6.18 3.64
C GLY A 99 -3.94 -5.92 3.64
N GLY A 100 -3.25 -6.29 2.55
CA GLY A 100 -1.82 -6.02 2.38
C GLY A 100 -1.48 -4.54 2.32
N ALA A 101 -2.31 -3.75 1.66
CA ALA A 101 -2.17 -2.30 1.59
C ALA A 101 -2.68 -1.62 2.86
N ILE A 102 -3.90 -1.95 3.32
CA ILE A 102 -4.52 -1.31 4.49
C ILE A 102 -3.67 -1.48 5.75
N ALA A 103 -2.95 -2.58 5.88
CA ALA A 103 -2.04 -2.84 6.99
C ALA A 103 -0.98 -1.75 7.22
N LEU A 104 -0.65 -0.97 6.19
CA LEU A 104 0.28 0.17 6.24
C LEU A 104 -0.38 1.49 5.86
N ALA A 105 -1.51 1.47 5.14
CA ALA A 105 -2.23 2.67 4.70
C ALA A 105 -3.17 3.26 5.77
N SER A 106 -3.25 2.67 6.96
CA SER A 106 -4.01 3.22 8.09
C SER A 106 -3.23 4.36 8.76
N SER A 107 -2.93 5.41 8.00
CA SER A 107 -2.02 6.51 8.35
C SER A 107 -2.76 7.84 8.51
N ASN A 108 -2.07 8.87 9.01
CA ASN A 108 -2.63 10.23 9.14
C ASN A 108 -2.94 10.85 7.78
N LYS A 109 -2.13 10.54 6.76
CA LYS A 109 -2.32 11.01 5.40
C LYS A 109 -2.06 9.87 4.43
N VAL A 110 -2.96 9.67 3.48
CA VAL A 110 -2.84 8.68 2.41
C VAL A 110 -2.72 9.40 1.07
N ILE A 111 -1.61 9.20 0.40
CA ILE A 111 -1.27 9.81 -0.88
C ILE A 111 -1.21 8.72 -1.95
N MET A 112 -1.60 9.03 -3.17
CA MET A 112 -1.48 8.11 -4.30
C MET A 112 -0.75 8.76 -5.47
N LEU A 113 0.06 8.00 -6.19
CA LEU A 113 0.48 8.39 -7.53
C LEU A 113 -0.74 8.35 -8.48
N GLU A 114 -0.73 9.21 -9.49
CA GLU A 114 -1.86 9.42 -10.40
C GLU A 114 -2.36 8.14 -11.10
N ASN A 115 -1.43 7.25 -11.46
CA ASN A 115 -1.74 6.00 -12.16
C ASN A 115 -1.83 4.78 -11.23
N SER A 116 -1.75 4.99 -9.91
CA SER A 116 -1.92 3.93 -8.91
C SER A 116 -3.37 3.52 -8.77
N ILE A 117 -3.59 2.32 -8.24
CA ILE A 117 -4.91 1.81 -7.86
C ILE A 117 -4.93 1.45 -6.38
N TYR A 118 -6.08 1.62 -5.74
CA TYR A 118 -6.29 1.21 -4.35
C TYR A 118 -7.66 0.57 -4.20
N SER A 119 -7.70 -0.68 -3.73
CA SER A 119 -8.94 -1.44 -3.62
C SER A 119 -8.87 -2.54 -2.57
N VAL A 120 -10.03 -2.95 -2.07
CA VAL A 120 -10.16 -4.05 -1.09
C VAL A 120 -10.11 -5.43 -1.74
N ILE A 121 -10.35 -5.53 -3.05
CA ILE A 121 -10.40 -6.78 -3.82
C ILE A 121 -10.10 -6.49 -5.30
N SER A 122 -9.67 -7.50 -6.04
CA SER A 122 -9.52 -7.38 -7.50
C SER A 122 -10.87 -7.24 -8.21
N PRO A 123 -10.95 -6.59 -9.38
CA PRO A 123 -12.18 -6.52 -10.17
C PRO A 123 -12.77 -7.89 -10.51
N GLU A 124 -11.95 -8.88 -10.80
CA GLU A 124 -12.36 -10.26 -11.06
C GLU A 124 -13.00 -10.90 -9.82
N GLY A 125 -12.38 -10.69 -8.65
CA GLY A 125 -12.92 -11.13 -7.37
C GLY A 125 -14.26 -10.46 -7.05
N CYS A 126 -14.35 -9.17 -7.25
CA CYS A 126 -15.59 -8.41 -7.08
C CYS A 126 -16.71 -8.92 -8.01
N ALA A 127 -16.41 -9.09 -9.30
CA ALA A 127 -17.36 -9.60 -10.28
C ALA A 127 -17.84 -11.03 -9.92
N SER A 128 -16.93 -11.89 -9.47
CA SER A 128 -17.24 -13.25 -9.05
C SER A 128 -18.18 -13.27 -7.83
N ILE A 129 -17.97 -12.40 -6.87
CA ILE A 129 -18.81 -12.31 -5.65
C ILE A 129 -20.19 -11.70 -5.96
N LEU A 130 -20.23 -10.57 -6.65
CA LEU A 130 -21.48 -9.81 -6.87
C LEU A 130 -22.35 -10.42 -7.97
N TRP A 131 -21.74 -10.88 -9.06
CA TRP A 131 -22.49 -11.34 -10.24
C TRP A 131 -22.29 -12.83 -10.55
N ARG A 132 -21.42 -13.52 -9.79
CA ARG A 132 -21.02 -14.91 -10.04
C ARG A 132 -20.46 -15.13 -11.46
N ASP A 133 -19.86 -14.09 -12.03
CA ASP A 133 -19.36 -14.06 -13.39
C ASP A 133 -18.07 -13.23 -13.47
N PRO A 134 -16.88 -13.86 -13.45
CA PRO A 134 -15.61 -13.16 -13.49
C PRO A 134 -15.36 -12.43 -14.82
N SER A 135 -16.09 -12.75 -15.90
CA SER A 135 -15.97 -12.06 -17.18
C SER A 135 -16.43 -10.60 -17.13
N LYS A 136 -17.17 -10.22 -16.08
CA LYS A 136 -17.63 -8.85 -15.83
C LYS A 136 -16.61 -7.98 -15.08
N SER A 137 -15.34 -8.36 -15.09
CA SER A 137 -14.27 -7.65 -14.37
C SER A 137 -14.16 -6.17 -14.77
N LEU A 138 -14.34 -5.83 -16.05
CA LEU A 138 -14.33 -4.44 -16.51
C LEU A 138 -15.46 -3.62 -15.87
N GLN A 139 -16.67 -4.15 -15.85
CA GLN A 139 -17.83 -3.51 -15.21
C GLN A 139 -17.62 -3.36 -13.69
N ALA A 140 -16.99 -4.36 -13.06
CA ALA A 140 -16.61 -4.29 -11.66
C ALA A 140 -15.58 -3.18 -11.40
N ALA A 141 -14.53 -3.08 -12.22
CA ALA A 141 -13.50 -2.05 -12.11
C ALA A 141 -14.08 -0.63 -12.18
N GLU A 142 -15.00 -0.40 -13.13
CA GLU A 142 -15.71 0.88 -13.27
C GLU A 142 -16.56 1.21 -12.04
N ALA A 143 -17.27 0.22 -11.50
CA ALA A 143 -18.13 0.40 -10.33
C ALA A 143 -17.34 0.61 -9.03
N MET A 144 -16.18 -0.04 -8.89
CA MET A 144 -15.34 0.01 -7.70
C MET A 144 -14.61 1.34 -7.50
N LYS A 145 -14.48 2.17 -8.55
CA LYS A 145 -13.82 3.49 -8.42
C LYS A 145 -12.41 3.41 -7.85
N LEU A 146 -11.55 2.59 -8.46
CA LEU A 146 -10.21 2.24 -7.95
C LEU A 146 -9.13 3.31 -8.18
N THR A 147 -9.41 4.29 -9.04
CA THR A 147 -8.40 5.26 -9.49
C THR A 147 -8.15 6.34 -8.45
N ALA A 148 -6.93 6.89 -8.42
CA ALA A 148 -6.57 7.97 -7.52
C ALA A 148 -7.55 9.15 -7.60
N LYS A 149 -7.99 9.52 -8.81
CA LYS A 149 -8.95 10.60 -9.04
C LYS A 149 -10.33 10.30 -8.44
N ASP A 150 -10.81 9.07 -8.53
CA ASP A 150 -12.10 8.69 -7.93
C ASP A 150 -12.01 8.63 -6.41
N LEU A 151 -10.93 8.06 -5.88
CA LEU A 151 -10.72 7.91 -4.44
C LEU A 151 -10.51 9.25 -3.74
N LEU A 152 -9.87 10.21 -4.41
CA LEU A 152 -9.77 11.59 -3.91
C LEU A 152 -11.17 12.24 -3.80
N LYS A 153 -12.03 12.08 -4.84
CA LYS A 153 -13.41 12.59 -4.78
C LYS A 153 -14.24 11.96 -3.68
N LEU A 154 -14.01 10.67 -3.41
CA LEU A 154 -14.65 9.92 -2.33
C LEU A 154 -14.05 10.21 -0.95
N LYS A 155 -12.98 11.00 -0.87
CA LYS A 155 -12.24 11.33 0.36
C LYS A 155 -11.69 10.09 1.07
N ILE A 156 -11.30 9.08 0.30
CA ILE A 156 -10.63 7.87 0.79
C ILE A 156 -9.13 8.10 0.86
N ILE A 157 -8.62 8.96 -0.01
CA ILE A 157 -7.24 9.44 0.02
C ILE A 157 -7.24 10.96 0.13
N ASP A 158 -6.10 11.51 0.56
CA ASP A 158 -5.96 12.94 0.85
C ASP A 158 -5.35 13.72 -0.32
N GLU A 159 -4.51 13.06 -1.13
CA GLU A 159 -3.77 13.74 -2.18
C GLU A 159 -3.40 12.82 -3.33
N VAL A 160 -3.26 13.39 -4.52
CA VAL A 160 -2.77 12.71 -5.72
C VAL A 160 -1.51 13.40 -6.21
N ILE A 161 -0.43 12.65 -6.37
CA ILE A 161 0.82 13.12 -6.97
C ILE A 161 0.75 12.88 -8.46
N PRO A 162 0.90 13.92 -9.29
CA PRO A 162 0.94 13.76 -10.74
C PRO A 162 2.20 12.98 -11.16
N GLU A 163 2.07 12.17 -12.18
CA GLU A 163 3.18 11.43 -12.73
C GLU A 163 3.66 12.04 -14.06
N PRO A 164 4.95 11.91 -14.38
CA PRO A 164 5.47 12.29 -15.69
C PRO A 164 4.82 11.47 -16.79
N LEU A 165 4.81 11.99 -18.01
CA LEU A 165 4.23 11.31 -19.17
C LEU A 165 4.87 9.92 -19.36
N GLY A 166 4.04 8.88 -19.25
CA GLY A 166 4.47 7.48 -19.33
C GLY A 166 4.71 6.81 -17.97
N GLY A 167 4.46 7.50 -16.84
CA GLY A 167 4.48 6.94 -15.50
C GLY A 167 5.75 7.24 -14.69
N ALA A 168 5.68 7.05 -13.38
CA ALA A 168 6.73 7.37 -12.41
C ALA A 168 8.09 6.73 -12.70
N HIS A 169 8.09 5.54 -13.30
CA HIS A 169 9.33 4.83 -13.68
C HIS A 169 10.17 5.54 -14.76
N ARG A 170 9.58 6.51 -15.47
CA ARG A 170 10.28 7.32 -16.48
C ARG A 170 11.12 8.42 -15.86
N ASP A 171 10.65 8.98 -14.76
CA ASP A 171 11.35 10.02 -14.02
C ASP A 171 11.06 9.85 -12.51
N PRO A 172 11.73 8.90 -11.85
CA PRO A 172 11.53 8.64 -10.44
C PRO A 172 11.92 9.83 -9.56
N GLU A 173 12.92 10.62 -9.98
CA GLU A 173 13.39 11.76 -9.21
C GLU A 173 12.32 12.86 -9.10
N ALA A 174 11.62 13.16 -10.19
CA ALA A 174 10.52 14.12 -10.17
C ALA A 174 9.41 13.69 -9.19
N CYS A 175 9.06 12.40 -9.16
CA CYS A 175 8.06 11.88 -8.22
C CYS A 175 8.54 11.94 -6.77
N LEU A 176 9.82 11.64 -6.50
CA LEU A 176 10.40 11.67 -5.16
C LEU A 176 10.48 13.10 -4.61
N LEU A 177 10.82 14.09 -5.45
CA LEU A 177 10.84 15.49 -5.04
C LEU A 177 9.44 15.97 -4.63
N TYR A 178 8.40 15.59 -5.37
CA TYR A 178 7.02 15.92 -5.03
C TYR A 178 6.58 15.34 -3.68
N THR A 179 7.03 14.12 -3.36
CA THR A 179 6.72 13.46 -2.09
C THR A 179 7.51 14.00 -0.91
N SER A 180 8.64 14.68 -1.15
CA SER A 180 9.47 15.26 -0.08
C SER A 180 8.96 16.61 0.43
N ASP A 181 8.13 17.30 -0.36
CA ASP A 181 7.56 18.61 -0.04
C ASP A 181 6.14 18.53 0.56
N ALA A 182 5.55 17.32 0.59
CA ALA A 182 4.23 17.04 1.15
C ALA A 182 4.30 16.71 2.64
#